data_275cbdb383b3d1cb1fd4aaf3aba0c7c3
#
_entry.id   275cbdb383b3d1cb1fd4aaf3aba0c7c3
#
_cell.length_a   1.000
_cell.length_b   1.000
_cell.length_c   1.000
_cell.angle_alpha   90.00
_cell.angle_beta   90.00
_cell.angle_gamma   90.00
#
_symmetry.space_group_name_H-M   'P 1'
#
loop_
_entity.id
_entity.type
_entity.pdbx_description
1 polymer ?
#
loop_
_entity_poly.entity_id
_entity_poly.type
_entity_poly.pdbx_seq_one_letter_code
_entity_poly.pdbx_strand_id
1 'polypeptide(L)'
;MSKKLIRFDWAVKKLLRNKANFGILEGFLSELLFDDIRIEKILESESNQETEDDKFNRVDILTQNSKNELIIIEIQNTYEIDYFQRMAYGASKALIENFNLGQEYLEIKKIISINIVYFDLGQGQDYVYKGGTVFKGLHQNDTLMLSEKQQTTFMKESVSDIFPEYYIIKVNKFNDIATDSLDEWIYFLKNSEVKDGFKAKGLKQAGEVLDIMRLNKDDQYSYNRYMEYLSYKASEMLSLKSLAEERVREDERKITSQKKQIEFAEKLILKGFDNPTIADLTDLTIEEIEELRNKRNK
;
A
#
# COMPACT_ATOMS: atom_id res chain seq x y z
N MET A 1 -24.02 13.81 18.50
CA MET A 1 -23.48 14.08 17.14
C MET A 1 -22.03 13.67 17.15
N SER A 2 -21.62 12.73 16.27
CA SER A 2 -20.22 12.35 16.13
C SER A 2 -19.39 13.57 15.71
N LYS A 3 -18.24 13.75 16.35
CA LYS A 3 -17.33 14.84 16.00
C LYS A 3 -16.63 14.48 14.70
N LYS A 4 -16.63 15.40 13.74
CA LYS A 4 -15.87 15.23 12.51
C LYS A 4 -14.41 15.51 12.79
N LEU A 5 -13.56 14.49 12.65
CA LEU A 5 -12.13 14.58 12.88
C LEU A 5 -11.35 14.77 11.57
N ILE A 6 -10.16 15.32 11.72
CA ILE A 6 -9.19 15.45 10.63
C ILE A 6 -8.73 14.04 10.22
N ARG A 7 -8.60 13.81 8.90
CA ARG A 7 -8.04 12.57 8.40
C ARG A 7 -6.61 12.37 8.90
N PHE A 8 -6.31 11.12 9.26
CA PHE A 8 -5.01 10.77 9.85
C PHE A 8 -3.84 11.03 8.91
N ASP A 9 -4.01 10.83 7.61
CA ASP A 9 -3.00 11.09 6.58
C ASP A 9 -2.57 12.57 6.51
N TRP A 10 -3.52 13.50 6.66
CA TRP A 10 -3.20 14.92 6.77
C TRP A 10 -2.59 15.26 8.14
N ALA A 11 -3.14 14.68 9.20
CA ALA A 11 -2.68 14.92 10.57
C ALA A 11 -1.22 14.49 10.77
N VAL A 12 -0.83 13.34 10.23
CA VAL A 12 0.54 12.81 10.26
C VAL A 12 1.54 13.84 9.67
N LYS A 13 1.17 14.47 8.56
CA LYS A 13 2.04 15.44 7.87
C LYS A 13 2.14 16.79 8.57
N LYS A 14 1.09 17.20 9.27
CA LYS A 14 0.96 18.58 9.79
C LYS A 14 1.00 18.68 11.30
N LEU A 15 0.29 17.83 12.01
CA LEU A 15 0.07 17.97 13.44
C LEU A 15 0.88 16.99 14.29
N LEU A 16 1.02 15.75 13.83
CA LEU A 16 1.60 14.68 14.64
C LEU A 16 3.12 14.70 14.67
N ARG A 17 3.75 15.57 13.87
CA ARG A 17 5.19 15.90 13.97
C ARG A 17 5.52 16.75 15.18
N ASN A 18 4.54 17.40 15.79
CA ASN A 18 4.76 18.17 17.02
C ASN A 18 4.87 17.22 18.21
N LYS A 19 5.94 17.38 19.01
CA LYS A 19 6.21 16.55 20.21
C LYS A 19 5.04 16.49 21.19
N ALA A 20 4.25 17.56 21.29
CA ALA A 20 3.04 17.59 22.14
C ALA A 20 1.99 16.56 21.72
N ASN A 21 2.02 16.09 20.45
CA ASN A 21 1.05 15.16 19.88
C ASN A 21 1.61 13.74 19.70
N PHE A 22 2.85 13.48 20.14
CA PHE A 22 3.47 12.15 19.99
C PHE A 22 2.63 11.04 20.63
N GLY A 23 1.92 11.32 21.73
CA GLY A 23 1.04 10.35 22.37
C GLY A 23 -0.03 9.74 21.47
N ILE A 24 -0.43 10.43 20.40
CA ILE A 24 -1.37 9.90 19.39
C ILE A 24 -0.67 8.81 18.55
N LEU A 25 0.52 9.13 18.02
CA LEU A 25 1.32 8.16 17.25
C LEU A 25 1.78 6.99 18.13
N GLU A 26 2.27 7.27 19.33
CA GLU A 26 2.67 6.26 20.31
C GLU A 26 1.53 5.31 20.63
N GLY A 27 0.31 5.84 20.76
CA GLY A 27 -0.90 5.04 20.96
C GLY A 27 -1.14 4.09 19.80
N PHE A 28 -1.20 4.60 18.59
CA PHE A 28 -1.38 3.80 17.38
C PHE A 28 -0.28 2.72 17.23
N LEU A 29 0.98 3.13 17.37
CA LEU A 29 2.12 2.22 17.23
C LEU A 29 2.13 1.15 18.32
N SER A 30 1.74 1.49 19.55
CA SER A 30 1.69 0.52 20.65
C SER A 30 0.64 -0.55 20.42
N GLU A 31 -0.53 -0.20 19.90
CA GLU A 31 -1.57 -1.18 19.57
C GLU A 31 -1.18 -2.05 18.38
N LEU A 32 -0.56 -1.48 17.34
CA LEU A 32 -0.14 -2.23 16.15
C LEU A 32 1.02 -3.19 16.43
N LEU A 33 2.00 -2.76 17.23
CA LEU A 33 3.22 -3.52 17.47
C LEU A 33 3.14 -4.41 18.72
N PHE A 34 2.02 -4.33 19.47
CA PHE A 34 1.80 -5.04 20.76
C PHE A 34 2.94 -4.79 21.76
N ASP A 35 3.40 -3.52 21.85
CA ASP A 35 4.52 -3.09 22.67
C ASP A 35 4.30 -1.65 23.14
N ASP A 36 4.86 -1.23 24.29
CA ASP A 36 4.77 0.16 24.75
C ASP A 36 5.76 1.05 23.97
N ILE A 37 5.35 1.57 22.84
CA ILE A 37 6.19 2.40 21.97
C ILE A 37 6.26 3.81 22.53
N ARG A 38 7.49 4.33 22.63
CA ARG A 38 7.82 5.71 22.98
C ARG A 38 8.67 6.32 21.88
N ILE A 39 8.22 7.44 21.34
CA ILE A 39 8.95 8.19 20.29
C ILE A 39 9.93 9.13 20.96
N GLU A 40 11.21 8.93 20.72
CA GLU A 40 12.25 9.85 21.18
C GLU A 40 12.34 11.08 20.29
N LYS A 41 12.35 10.85 18.98
CA LYS A 41 12.47 11.93 17.98
C LYS A 41 11.83 11.54 16.66
N ILE A 42 11.35 12.54 15.95
CA ILE A 42 11.03 12.44 14.52
C ILE A 42 12.33 12.80 13.79
N LEU A 43 12.73 11.91 12.92
CA LEU A 43 13.84 12.15 12.01
C LEU A 43 13.25 12.87 10.79
N GLU A 44 13.81 14.02 10.44
CA GLU A 44 13.43 14.63 9.19
C GLU A 44 13.86 13.69 8.07
N SER A 45 12.91 13.23 7.26
CA SER A 45 13.26 12.63 5.99
C SER A 45 13.66 13.77 5.06
N GLU A 46 14.76 14.44 5.41
CA GLU A 46 15.39 15.38 4.51
C GLU A 46 16.13 14.59 3.44
N SER A 47 15.43 14.24 2.38
CA SER A 47 16.09 14.43 1.12
C SER A 47 16.12 15.93 0.90
N ASN A 48 17.26 16.57 1.11
CA ASN A 48 17.52 17.89 0.58
C ASN A 48 16.98 17.94 -0.85
N GLN A 49 16.23 19.00 -1.17
CA GLN A 49 15.78 19.27 -2.54
C GLN A 49 17.01 19.61 -3.38
N GLU A 50 17.79 18.63 -3.79
CA GLU A 50 18.84 18.84 -4.79
C GLU A 50 18.28 18.71 -6.22
N THR A 51 17.15 18.00 -6.38
CA THR A 51 16.48 17.88 -7.69
C THR A 51 14.94 17.81 -7.56
N GLU A 52 14.21 18.24 -8.59
CA GLU A 52 12.74 18.10 -8.63
C GLU A 52 12.27 16.64 -8.60
N ASP A 53 13.13 15.70 -8.96
CA ASP A 53 12.85 14.26 -9.00
C ASP A 53 12.84 13.62 -7.60
N ASP A 54 13.46 14.24 -6.59
CA ASP A 54 13.48 13.75 -5.21
C ASP A 54 12.11 13.82 -4.49
N LYS A 55 11.10 14.43 -5.10
CA LYS A 55 9.75 14.56 -4.51
C LYS A 55 9.00 13.24 -4.35
N PHE A 56 9.40 12.19 -5.07
CA PHE A 56 8.66 10.93 -5.16
C PHE A 56 8.99 9.90 -4.08
N ASN A 57 10.07 10.09 -3.29
CA ASN A 57 10.60 9.07 -2.39
C ASN A 57 10.60 9.47 -0.91
N ARG A 58 9.73 10.38 -0.48
CA ARG A 58 9.64 10.79 0.93
C ARG A 58 8.69 9.90 1.68
N VAL A 59 9.16 9.28 2.77
CA VAL A 59 8.26 8.68 3.76
C VAL A 59 7.50 9.78 4.49
N ASP A 60 6.23 9.51 4.85
CA ASP A 60 5.41 10.51 5.51
C ASP A 60 5.95 10.86 6.90
N ILE A 61 6.39 9.88 7.66
CA ILE A 61 7.13 10.05 8.94
C ILE A 61 8.21 8.99 9.08
N LEU A 62 9.38 9.40 9.53
CA LEU A 62 10.42 8.55 10.07
C LEU A 62 10.66 8.91 11.54
N THR A 63 10.53 7.95 12.44
CA THR A 63 10.77 8.15 13.88
C THR A 63 11.81 7.19 14.42
N GLN A 64 12.41 7.56 15.55
CA GLN A 64 13.22 6.66 16.35
C GLN A 64 12.55 6.46 17.71
N ASN A 65 12.37 5.20 18.11
CA ASN A 65 11.80 4.86 19.42
C ASN A 65 12.86 4.69 20.50
N SER A 66 12.42 4.48 21.74
CA SER A 66 13.29 4.29 22.91
C SER A 66 14.16 3.02 22.85
N LYS A 67 13.84 2.07 21.96
CA LYS A 67 14.65 0.88 21.68
C LYS A 67 15.68 1.12 20.57
N ASN A 68 15.86 2.37 20.14
CA ASN A 68 16.75 2.77 19.04
C ASN A 68 16.36 2.19 17.67
N GLU A 69 15.11 1.74 17.50
CA GLU A 69 14.58 1.25 16.24
C GLU A 69 14.04 2.40 15.39
N LEU A 70 14.13 2.27 14.09
CA LEU A 70 13.59 3.24 13.13
C LEU A 70 12.20 2.78 12.68
N ILE A 71 11.20 3.63 12.86
CA ILE A 71 9.83 3.35 12.45
C ILE A 71 9.46 4.29 11.32
N ILE A 72 9.16 3.71 10.17
CA ILE A 72 8.64 4.40 8.99
C ILE A 72 7.13 4.28 9.01
N ILE A 73 6.42 5.39 8.83
CA ILE A 73 4.98 5.41 8.59
C ILE A 73 4.77 6.03 7.21
N GLU A 74 4.14 5.27 6.33
CA GLU A 74 3.78 5.68 4.98
C GLU A 74 2.27 5.54 4.81
N ILE A 75 1.61 6.57 4.27
CA ILE A 75 0.16 6.57 4.08
C ILE A 75 -0.13 6.87 2.61
N GLN A 76 -0.68 5.88 1.90
CA GLN A 76 -0.92 5.97 0.48
C GLN A 76 -2.40 5.86 0.15
N ASN A 77 -2.93 6.93 -0.47
CA ASN A 77 -4.33 7.00 -0.88
C ASN A 77 -4.56 6.54 -2.32
N THR A 78 -3.54 6.66 -3.18
CA THR A 78 -3.64 6.37 -4.61
C THR A 78 -3.02 5.01 -4.92
N TYR A 79 -3.68 4.21 -5.75
CA TYR A 79 -3.16 2.92 -6.20
C TYR A 79 -1.83 3.07 -6.93
N GLU A 80 -0.86 2.27 -6.54
CA GLU A 80 0.45 2.11 -7.20
C GLU A 80 0.69 0.63 -7.41
N ILE A 81 0.96 0.23 -8.66
CA ILE A 81 1.15 -1.18 -9.03
C ILE A 81 2.45 -1.77 -8.44
N ASP A 82 3.45 -0.94 -8.25
CA ASP A 82 4.79 -1.26 -7.76
C ASP A 82 5.00 -0.90 -6.28
N TYR A 83 3.91 -0.78 -5.51
CA TYR A 83 3.98 -0.33 -4.11
C TYR A 83 4.81 -1.26 -3.21
N PHE A 84 4.85 -2.57 -3.47
CA PHE A 84 5.72 -3.49 -2.74
C PHE A 84 7.20 -3.16 -2.94
N GLN A 85 7.60 -2.81 -4.16
CA GLN A 85 8.97 -2.39 -4.47
C GLN A 85 9.31 -1.07 -3.78
N ARG A 86 8.35 -0.13 -3.75
CA ARG A 86 8.48 1.14 -3.03
C ARG A 86 8.68 0.93 -1.53
N MET A 87 7.93 0.02 -0.89
CA MET A 87 8.12 -0.34 0.51
C MET A 87 9.54 -0.87 0.78
N ALA A 88 10.02 -1.80 -0.05
CA ALA A 88 11.37 -2.36 0.08
C ALA A 88 12.44 -1.29 -0.12
N TYR A 89 12.29 -0.41 -1.11
CA TYR A 89 13.18 0.72 -1.36
C TYR A 89 13.21 1.68 -0.16
N GLY A 90 12.05 2.08 0.36
CA GLY A 90 11.94 3.00 1.50
C GLY A 90 12.64 2.48 2.75
N ALA A 91 12.47 1.19 3.09
CA ALA A 91 13.15 0.55 4.20
C ALA A 91 14.68 0.52 4.00
N SER A 92 15.12 0.16 2.79
CA SER A 92 16.56 0.11 2.46
C SER A 92 17.20 1.51 2.51
N LYS A 93 16.52 2.52 1.99
CA LYS A 93 16.96 3.91 2.03
C LYS A 93 17.09 4.41 3.45
N ALA A 94 16.09 4.20 4.30
CA ALA A 94 16.14 4.60 5.71
C ALA A 94 17.30 3.93 6.47
N LEU A 95 17.62 2.67 6.16
CA LEU A 95 18.76 1.98 6.72
C LEU A 95 20.06 2.65 6.31
N ILE A 96 20.25 2.91 5.03
CA ILE A 96 21.49 3.51 4.48
C ILE A 96 21.69 4.94 5.01
N GLU A 97 20.65 5.76 5.03
CA GLU A 97 20.70 7.15 5.50
C GLU A 97 20.98 7.29 7.02
N ASN A 98 20.66 6.24 7.78
CA ASN A 98 20.86 6.21 9.23
C ASN A 98 22.03 5.31 9.68
N PHE A 99 22.91 4.92 8.76
CA PHE A 99 24.12 4.16 9.01
C PHE A 99 25.32 4.90 8.42
N ASN A 100 26.26 5.35 9.26
CA ASN A 100 27.40 6.12 8.80
C ASN A 100 28.58 5.22 8.39
N LEU A 101 29.35 5.68 7.42
CA LEU A 101 30.61 5.02 7.03
C LEU A 101 31.56 4.91 8.23
N GLY A 102 32.06 3.70 8.46
CA GLY A 102 32.98 3.41 9.57
C GLY A 102 32.33 2.94 10.87
N GLN A 103 31.00 2.91 10.94
CA GLN A 103 30.28 2.26 12.04
C GLN A 103 30.37 0.74 11.92
N GLU A 104 30.30 0.06 13.07
CA GLU A 104 30.21 -1.40 13.10
C GLU A 104 28.83 -1.86 12.62
N TYR A 105 28.74 -2.96 11.87
CA TYR A 105 27.46 -3.51 11.43
C TYR A 105 26.51 -3.87 12.58
N LEU A 106 27.04 -4.04 13.78
CA LEU A 106 26.26 -4.24 15.00
C LEU A 106 25.36 -3.04 15.34
N GLU A 107 25.72 -1.85 14.88
CA GLU A 107 25.00 -0.60 15.11
C GLU A 107 23.85 -0.38 14.11
N ILE A 108 23.67 -1.28 13.15
CA ILE A 108 22.54 -1.22 12.22
C ILE A 108 21.23 -1.30 13.02
N LYS A 109 20.39 -0.27 12.84
CA LYS A 109 19.10 -0.18 13.52
C LYS A 109 18.07 -1.05 12.82
N LYS A 110 17.21 -1.71 13.60
CA LYS A 110 16.03 -2.39 13.07
C LYS A 110 15.12 -1.35 12.41
N ILE A 111 14.60 -1.70 11.24
CA ILE A 111 13.57 -0.91 10.53
C ILE A 111 12.21 -1.57 10.74
N ILE A 112 11.23 -0.79 11.14
CA ILE A 112 9.82 -1.18 11.16
C ILE A 112 9.09 -0.30 10.15
N SER A 113 8.64 -0.88 9.05
CA SER A 113 7.95 -0.17 7.97
C SER A 113 6.45 -0.40 8.06
N ILE A 114 5.70 0.65 8.37
CA ILE A 114 4.24 0.63 8.53
C ILE A 114 3.62 1.33 7.33
N ASN A 115 2.82 0.60 6.57
CA ASN A 115 2.24 1.01 5.30
C ASN A 115 0.72 0.98 5.37
N ILE A 116 0.11 2.16 5.45
CA ILE A 116 -1.33 2.35 5.55
C ILE A 116 -1.85 2.68 4.15
N VAL A 117 -2.61 1.76 3.55
CA VAL A 117 -3.07 1.90 2.16
C VAL A 117 -4.59 1.95 2.09
N TYR A 118 -5.11 2.88 1.26
CA TYR A 118 -6.53 3.08 1.00
C TYR A 118 -6.96 2.48 -0.35
N PHE A 119 -6.23 1.47 -0.82
CA PHE A 119 -6.53 0.72 -2.04
C PHE A 119 -6.28 -0.77 -1.84
N ASP A 120 -6.76 -1.59 -2.78
CA ASP A 120 -6.48 -3.02 -2.75
C ASP A 120 -5.03 -3.29 -3.16
N LEU A 121 -4.22 -3.76 -2.20
CA LEU A 121 -2.83 -4.15 -2.40
C LEU A 121 -2.72 -5.67 -2.27
N GLY A 122 -2.31 -6.33 -3.36
CA GLY A 122 -2.16 -7.78 -3.39
C GLY A 122 -3.47 -8.54 -3.15
N GLN A 123 -3.38 -9.86 -3.07
CA GLN A 123 -4.50 -10.75 -2.78
C GLN A 123 -4.43 -11.27 -1.34
N GLY A 124 -5.56 -11.39 -0.68
CA GLY A 124 -5.68 -11.90 0.69
C GLY A 124 -6.97 -11.44 1.35
N GLN A 125 -7.37 -12.15 2.42
CA GLN A 125 -8.65 -11.92 3.11
C GLN A 125 -8.54 -10.90 4.25
N ASP A 126 -7.35 -10.80 4.86
CA ASP A 126 -7.13 -9.94 6.00
C ASP A 126 -6.92 -8.47 5.59
N TYR A 127 -7.08 -7.57 6.55
CA TYR A 127 -6.82 -6.14 6.41
C TYR A 127 -5.53 -5.69 7.09
N VAL A 128 -4.89 -6.54 7.93
CA VAL A 128 -3.56 -6.30 8.52
C VAL A 128 -2.64 -7.46 8.20
N TYR A 129 -1.48 -7.14 7.64
CA TYR A 129 -0.45 -8.14 7.34
C TYR A 129 0.86 -7.73 8.00
N LYS A 130 1.55 -8.74 8.58
CA LYS A 130 2.90 -8.61 9.09
C LYS A 130 3.85 -9.43 8.22
N GLY A 131 4.94 -8.82 7.78
CA GLY A 131 5.99 -9.47 7.01
C GLY A 131 7.34 -9.31 7.67
N GLY A 132 8.18 -10.32 7.59
CA GLY A 132 9.54 -10.31 8.14
C GLY A 132 10.40 -11.36 7.48
N THR A 133 11.71 -11.33 7.74
CA THR A 133 12.67 -12.27 7.17
C THR A 133 12.80 -13.50 8.06
N VAL A 134 12.57 -14.67 7.49
CA VAL A 134 12.76 -15.97 8.14
C VAL A 134 13.65 -16.84 7.26
N PHE A 135 14.69 -17.44 7.84
CA PHE A 135 15.56 -18.37 7.15
C PHE A 135 15.16 -19.81 7.46
N LYS A 136 14.74 -20.54 6.40
CA LYS A 136 14.33 -21.94 6.49
C LYS A 136 15.41 -22.86 5.93
N GLY A 137 15.72 -23.92 6.65
CA GLY A 137 16.63 -24.97 6.19
C GLY A 137 16.03 -25.70 4.99
N LEU A 138 16.78 -25.79 3.88
CA LEU A 138 16.30 -26.43 2.65
C LEU A 138 16.15 -27.94 2.77
N HIS A 139 16.91 -28.58 3.66
CA HIS A 139 16.91 -30.03 3.81
C HIS A 139 16.14 -30.51 5.05
N GLN A 140 16.19 -29.75 6.15
CA GLN A 140 15.57 -30.14 7.43
C GLN A 140 14.30 -29.35 7.74
N ASN A 141 13.98 -28.32 6.93
CA ASN A 141 12.83 -27.44 7.12
C ASN A 141 12.76 -26.77 8.52
N ASP A 142 13.92 -26.70 9.20
CA ASP A 142 14.08 -25.99 10.46
C ASP A 142 14.14 -24.46 10.26
N THR A 143 14.17 -23.72 11.35
CA THR A 143 14.35 -22.25 11.30
C THR A 143 15.75 -21.94 11.87
N LEU A 144 16.54 -21.15 11.10
CA LEU A 144 17.83 -20.69 11.57
C LEU A 144 17.64 -19.72 12.74
N MET A 145 18.25 -20.04 13.87
CA MET A 145 18.19 -19.24 15.10
C MET A 145 19.53 -18.61 15.40
N LEU A 146 19.54 -17.54 16.21
CA LEU A 146 20.78 -16.98 16.78
C LEU A 146 21.36 -17.97 17.81
N SER A 147 22.68 -18.11 17.84
CA SER A 147 23.36 -18.79 18.93
C SER A 147 23.28 -17.96 20.23
N GLU A 148 23.44 -18.59 21.39
CA GLU A 148 23.42 -17.88 22.70
C GLU A 148 24.40 -16.70 22.74
N LYS A 149 25.60 -16.89 22.17
CA LYS A 149 26.59 -15.80 22.06
C LYS A 149 26.09 -14.66 21.21
N GLN A 150 25.42 -14.93 20.08
CA GLN A 150 24.85 -13.92 19.21
C GLN A 150 23.68 -13.19 19.88
N GLN A 151 22.78 -13.93 20.56
CA GLN A 151 21.67 -13.34 21.32
C GLN A 151 22.18 -12.36 22.39
N THR A 152 23.19 -12.77 23.15
CA THR A 152 23.79 -11.91 24.17
C THR A 152 24.50 -10.71 23.58
N THR A 153 25.27 -10.91 22.48
CA THR A 153 26.04 -9.81 21.84
C THR A 153 25.11 -8.81 21.14
N PHE A 154 24.09 -9.29 20.44
CA PHE A 154 23.17 -8.45 19.67
C PHE A 154 22.01 -7.91 20.52
N MET A 155 21.81 -8.45 21.72
CA MET A 155 20.61 -8.20 22.54
C MET A 155 19.30 -8.41 21.73
N LYS A 156 19.26 -9.49 20.93
CA LYS A 156 18.16 -9.88 20.06
C LYS A 156 17.83 -11.35 20.29
N GLU A 157 16.55 -11.70 20.21
CA GLU A 157 16.09 -13.08 20.44
C GLU A 157 16.17 -13.93 19.18
N SER A 158 15.90 -13.31 18.03
CA SER A 158 15.79 -14.01 16.76
C SER A 158 16.53 -13.31 15.62
N VAL A 159 16.81 -14.06 14.56
CA VAL A 159 17.39 -13.50 13.33
C VAL A 159 16.47 -12.44 12.72
N SER A 160 15.15 -12.63 12.78
CA SER A 160 14.16 -11.66 12.28
C SER A 160 14.23 -10.30 12.97
N ASP A 161 14.75 -10.21 14.21
CA ASP A 161 14.87 -8.93 14.93
C ASP A 161 15.98 -8.03 14.40
N ILE A 162 16.83 -8.56 13.50
CA ILE A 162 17.90 -7.80 12.84
C ILE A 162 17.40 -7.19 11.53
N PHE A 163 16.50 -7.89 10.82
CA PHE A 163 16.02 -7.50 9.49
C PHE A 163 14.83 -6.55 9.56
N PRO A 164 14.55 -5.82 8.46
CA PRO A 164 13.34 -5.01 8.38
C PRO A 164 12.07 -5.83 8.58
N GLU A 165 11.13 -5.25 9.30
CA GLU A 165 9.80 -5.77 9.54
C GLU A 165 8.77 -4.85 8.88
N TYR A 166 7.77 -5.43 8.21
CA TYR A 166 6.79 -4.70 7.44
C TYR A 166 5.39 -4.96 8.00
N TYR A 167 4.62 -3.89 8.12
CA TYR A 167 3.19 -3.94 8.40
C TYR A 167 2.43 -3.29 7.24
N ILE A 168 1.37 -3.93 6.79
CA ILE A 168 0.47 -3.42 5.76
C ILE A 168 -0.93 -3.38 6.34
N ILE A 169 -1.54 -2.19 6.34
CA ILE A 169 -2.92 -1.98 6.80
C ILE A 169 -3.75 -1.58 5.58
N LYS A 170 -4.62 -2.48 5.12
CA LYS A 170 -5.55 -2.27 3.99
C LYS A 170 -6.85 -1.68 4.53
N VAL A 171 -6.86 -0.38 4.75
CA VAL A 171 -7.95 0.33 5.46
C VAL A 171 -9.33 0.06 4.86
N ASN A 172 -9.45 0.03 3.52
CA ASN A 172 -10.72 -0.20 2.83
C ASN A 172 -11.26 -1.64 2.98
N LYS A 173 -10.42 -2.61 3.38
CA LYS A 173 -10.86 -4.00 3.63
C LYS A 173 -11.48 -4.19 5.01
N PHE A 174 -11.27 -3.26 5.93
CA PHE A 174 -11.86 -3.32 7.27
C PHE A 174 -13.40 -3.24 7.19
N ASN A 175 -14.09 -4.08 7.96
CA ASN A 175 -15.55 -4.23 7.92
C ASN A 175 -16.32 -3.30 8.87
N ASP A 176 -15.64 -2.30 9.47
CA ASP A 176 -16.19 -1.33 10.43
C ASP A 176 -16.65 -1.92 11.77
N ILE A 177 -16.25 -3.17 12.07
CA ILE A 177 -16.53 -3.85 13.35
C ILE A 177 -15.22 -3.97 14.13
N ALA A 178 -15.03 -3.11 15.11
CA ALA A 178 -13.85 -3.16 15.99
C ALA A 178 -14.04 -4.25 17.05
N THR A 179 -13.12 -5.21 17.09
CA THR A 179 -13.09 -6.34 18.02
C THR A 179 -11.99 -6.20 19.07
N ASP A 180 -10.99 -5.39 18.80
CA ASP A 180 -9.87 -5.09 19.69
C ASP A 180 -9.41 -3.62 19.56
N SER A 181 -8.37 -3.24 20.28
CA SER A 181 -7.86 -1.86 20.31
C SER A 181 -7.21 -1.45 18.97
N LEU A 182 -6.60 -2.37 18.23
CA LEU A 182 -6.07 -2.08 16.89
C LEU A 182 -7.19 -1.79 15.91
N ASP A 183 -8.27 -2.57 15.96
CA ASP A 183 -9.46 -2.35 15.14
C ASP A 183 -10.11 -0.98 15.40
N GLU A 184 -10.09 -0.49 16.65
CA GLU A 184 -10.56 0.85 16.98
C GLU A 184 -9.76 1.93 16.25
N TRP A 185 -8.42 1.74 16.12
CA TRP A 185 -7.56 2.61 15.34
C TRP A 185 -7.84 2.50 13.84
N ILE A 186 -8.04 1.29 13.31
CA ILE A 186 -8.33 1.09 11.88
C ILE A 186 -9.70 1.69 11.53
N TYR A 187 -10.67 1.58 12.43
CA TYR A 187 -11.96 2.28 12.29
C TYR A 187 -11.76 3.79 12.17
N PHE A 188 -10.93 4.37 13.05
CA PHE A 188 -10.62 5.80 12.98
C PHE A 188 -9.88 6.17 11.69
N LEU A 189 -8.89 5.38 11.24
CA LEU A 189 -8.20 5.59 9.98
C LEU A 189 -9.17 5.63 8.79
N LYS A 190 -10.16 4.74 8.78
CA LYS A 190 -11.15 4.62 7.70
C LYS A 190 -12.19 5.72 7.73
N ASN A 191 -12.76 6.00 8.90
CA ASN A 191 -13.96 6.83 9.04
C ASN A 191 -13.68 8.26 9.52
N SER A 192 -12.47 8.56 9.99
CA SER A 192 -12.13 9.82 10.65
C SER A 192 -13.09 10.14 11.81
N GLU A 193 -13.46 9.11 12.57
CA GLU A 193 -14.39 9.17 13.68
C GLU A 193 -13.94 8.25 14.81
N VAL A 194 -14.13 8.68 16.06
CA VAL A 194 -13.92 7.86 17.24
C VAL A 194 -15.27 7.59 17.88
N LYS A 195 -15.66 6.32 18.00
CA LYS A 195 -16.93 5.93 18.63
C LYS A 195 -16.87 6.05 20.14
N ASP A 196 -18.03 6.35 20.75
CA ASP A 196 -18.19 6.25 22.18
C ASP A 196 -17.91 4.79 22.63
N GLY A 197 -17.06 4.65 23.65
CA GLY A 197 -16.66 3.33 24.15
C GLY A 197 -15.33 2.80 23.65
N PHE A 198 -14.72 3.42 22.63
CA PHE A 198 -13.36 3.09 22.21
C PHE A 198 -12.36 3.42 23.33
N LYS A 199 -11.41 2.50 23.56
CA LYS A 199 -10.45 2.57 24.70
C LYS A 199 -9.00 2.48 24.25
N ALA A 200 -8.73 2.29 22.96
CA ALA A 200 -7.38 2.17 22.45
C ALA A 200 -6.50 3.34 22.88
N LYS A 201 -5.27 3.03 23.23
CA LYS A 201 -4.27 4.02 23.68
C LYS A 201 -4.15 5.14 22.63
N GLY A 202 -4.18 6.40 23.04
CA GLY A 202 -4.05 7.56 22.16
C GLY A 202 -5.32 8.01 21.42
N LEU A 203 -6.35 7.17 21.25
CA LEU A 203 -7.58 7.55 20.52
C LEU A 203 -8.37 8.68 21.19
N LYS A 204 -8.41 8.71 22.51
CA LYS A 204 -9.06 9.82 23.23
C LYS A 204 -8.35 11.14 22.91
N GLN A 205 -7.01 11.15 22.97
CA GLN A 205 -6.21 12.32 22.62
C GLN A 205 -6.39 12.68 21.14
N ALA A 206 -6.45 11.69 20.24
CA ALA A 206 -6.74 11.91 18.83
C ALA A 206 -8.10 12.63 18.65
N GLY A 207 -9.15 12.17 19.32
CA GLY A 207 -10.48 12.79 19.28
C GLY A 207 -10.52 14.23 19.79
N GLU A 208 -9.59 14.61 20.66
CA GLU A 208 -9.48 15.98 21.18
C GLU A 208 -8.64 16.90 20.28
N VAL A 209 -7.51 16.39 19.79
CA VAL A 209 -6.52 17.18 18.99
C VAL A 209 -6.95 17.29 17.53
N LEU A 210 -7.55 16.23 16.98
CA LEU A 210 -7.91 16.16 15.55
C LEU A 210 -9.33 16.66 15.26
N ASP A 211 -9.98 17.35 16.20
CA ASP A 211 -11.26 18.00 15.97
C ASP A 211 -11.07 19.17 14.98
N ILE A 212 -11.73 19.10 13.84
CA ILE A 212 -11.64 20.11 12.76
C ILE A 212 -12.00 21.51 13.29
N MET A 213 -12.91 21.61 14.24
CA MET A 213 -13.32 22.91 14.82
C MET A 213 -12.24 23.55 15.69
N ARG A 214 -11.19 22.82 16.05
CA ARG A 214 -10.06 23.34 16.83
C ARG A 214 -8.87 23.79 15.98
N LEU A 215 -8.92 23.57 14.66
CA LEU A 215 -7.92 24.09 13.75
C LEU A 215 -7.90 25.60 13.73
N ASN A 216 -6.72 26.20 13.65
CA ASN A 216 -6.60 27.60 13.27
C ASN A 216 -7.06 27.82 11.81
N LYS A 217 -7.26 29.07 11.42
CA LYS A 217 -7.81 29.39 10.07
C LYS A 217 -6.92 28.91 8.92
N ASP A 218 -5.61 28.97 9.09
CA ASP A 218 -4.65 28.59 8.04
C ASP A 218 -4.62 27.06 7.86
N ASP A 219 -4.62 26.32 8.95
CA ASP A 219 -4.70 24.86 8.93
C ASP A 219 -6.07 24.39 8.41
N GLN A 220 -7.15 25.05 8.77
CA GLN A 220 -8.48 24.74 8.26
C GLN A 220 -8.56 24.98 6.74
N TYR A 221 -7.98 26.05 6.23
CA TYR A 221 -7.89 26.32 4.80
C TYR A 221 -7.03 25.26 4.09
N SER A 222 -5.86 24.94 4.65
CA SER A 222 -4.97 23.90 4.13
C SER A 222 -5.65 22.52 4.10
N TYR A 223 -6.40 22.16 5.14
CA TYR A 223 -7.16 20.91 5.21
C TYR A 223 -8.27 20.85 4.16
N ASN A 224 -9.02 21.93 3.99
CA ASN A 224 -10.08 21.99 2.97
C ASN A 224 -9.50 21.80 1.55
N ARG A 225 -8.40 22.46 1.21
CA ARG A 225 -7.71 22.27 -0.06
C ARG A 225 -7.22 20.82 -0.24
N TYR A 226 -6.75 20.19 0.81
CA TYR A 226 -6.37 18.79 0.77
C TYR A 226 -7.58 17.88 0.47
N MET A 227 -8.72 18.13 1.09
CA MET A 227 -9.95 17.39 0.81
C MET A 227 -10.45 17.58 -0.64
N GLU A 228 -10.36 18.78 -1.18
CA GLU A 228 -10.66 19.08 -2.59
C GLU A 228 -9.72 18.30 -3.53
N TYR A 229 -8.42 18.28 -3.22
CA TYR A 229 -7.43 17.51 -3.98
C TYR A 229 -7.76 15.98 -3.97
N LEU A 230 -8.13 15.43 -2.83
CA LEU A 230 -8.54 14.01 -2.76
C LEU A 230 -9.79 13.74 -3.60
N SER A 231 -10.77 14.63 -3.58
CA SER A 231 -11.99 14.52 -4.40
C SER A 231 -11.66 14.58 -5.90
N TYR A 232 -10.76 15.48 -6.30
CA TYR A 232 -10.28 15.55 -7.67
C TYR A 232 -9.59 14.25 -8.11
N LYS A 233 -8.68 13.73 -7.28
CA LYS A 233 -7.98 12.47 -7.55
C LYS A 233 -8.92 11.27 -7.66
N ALA A 234 -9.94 11.21 -6.82
CA ALA A 234 -10.96 10.17 -6.90
C ALA A 234 -11.72 10.23 -8.24
N SER A 235 -12.05 11.43 -8.72
CA SER A 235 -12.73 11.64 -10.01
C SER A 235 -11.83 11.28 -11.20
N GLU A 236 -10.54 11.63 -11.13
CA GLU A 236 -9.54 11.25 -12.13
C GLU A 236 -9.42 9.72 -12.25
N MET A 237 -9.32 9.02 -11.11
CA MET A 237 -9.25 7.57 -11.06
C MET A 237 -10.52 6.90 -11.63
N LEU A 238 -11.71 7.44 -11.31
CA LEU A 238 -12.97 6.94 -11.84
C LEU A 238 -12.99 7.07 -13.37
N SER A 239 -12.53 8.20 -13.90
CA SER A 239 -12.47 8.44 -15.34
C SER A 239 -11.50 7.47 -16.03
N LEU A 240 -10.30 7.26 -15.47
CA LEU A 240 -9.33 6.29 -16.00
C LEU A 240 -9.88 4.86 -15.99
N LYS A 241 -10.55 4.46 -14.91
CA LYS A 241 -11.20 3.16 -14.81
C LYS A 241 -12.27 2.97 -15.89
N SER A 242 -13.12 3.97 -16.08
CA SER A 242 -14.19 3.93 -17.11
C SER A 242 -13.60 3.79 -18.51
N LEU A 243 -12.54 4.54 -18.84
CA LEU A 243 -11.85 4.43 -20.14
C LEU A 243 -11.19 3.05 -20.32
N ALA A 244 -10.60 2.48 -19.26
CA ALA A 244 -10.01 1.14 -19.33
C ALA A 244 -11.09 0.06 -19.57
N GLU A 245 -12.21 0.14 -18.88
CA GLU A 245 -13.35 -0.77 -19.06
C GLU A 245 -13.95 -0.66 -20.48
N GLU A 246 -14.04 0.54 -21.04
CA GLU A 246 -14.51 0.75 -22.40
C GLU A 246 -13.59 0.10 -23.43
N ARG A 247 -12.27 0.26 -23.31
CA ARG A 247 -11.27 -0.41 -24.16
C ARG A 247 -11.41 -1.94 -24.10
N VAL A 248 -11.51 -2.49 -22.90
CA VAL A 248 -11.69 -3.95 -22.74
C VAL A 248 -12.95 -4.44 -23.46
N ARG A 249 -14.08 -3.72 -23.31
CA ARG A 249 -15.33 -4.06 -24.00
C ARG A 249 -15.21 -3.96 -25.54
N GLU A 250 -14.48 -2.97 -26.04
CA GLU A 250 -14.24 -2.85 -27.50
C GLU A 250 -13.39 -4.02 -28.02
N ASP A 251 -12.34 -4.39 -27.29
CA ASP A 251 -11.48 -5.51 -27.66
C ASP A 251 -12.24 -6.85 -27.62
N GLU A 252 -13.06 -7.08 -26.57
CA GLU A 252 -13.95 -8.25 -26.49
C GLU A 252 -14.94 -8.31 -27.66
N ARG A 253 -15.51 -7.16 -28.07
CA ARG A 253 -16.42 -7.09 -29.24
C ARG A 253 -15.68 -7.45 -30.53
N LYS A 254 -14.45 -6.92 -30.74
CA LYS A 254 -13.62 -7.25 -31.91
C LYS A 254 -13.32 -8.75 -31.97
N ILE A 255 -12.84 -9.32 -30.85
CA ILE A 255 -12.53 -10.76 -30.75
C ILE A 255 -13.78 -11.62 -31.04
N THR A 256 -14.92 -11.22 -30.47
CA THR A 256 -16.18 -11.95 -30.67
C THR A 256 -16.66 -11.85 -32.12
N SER A 257 -16.50 -10.68 -32.76
CA SER A 257 -16.84 -10.50 -34.19
C SER A 257 -15.95 -11.36 -35.08
N GLN A 258 -14.62 -11.34 -34.86
CA GLN A 258 -13.68 -12.17 -35.59
C GLN A 258 -13.97 -13.66 -35.45
N LYS A 259 -14.28 -14.14 -34.23
CA LYS A 259 -14.67 -15.55 -34.03
C LYS A 259 -15.91 -15.93 -34.85
N LYS A 260 -16.93 -15.08 -34.86
CA LYS A 260 -18.14 -15.31 -35.65
C LYS A 260 -17.87 -15.34 -37.17
N GLN A 261 -17.00 -14.44 -37.66
CA GLN A 261 -16.56 -14.40 -39.05
C GLN A 261 -15.83 -15.70 -39.42
N ILE A 262 -14.93 -16.17 -38.58
CA ILE A 262 -14.19 -17.44 -38.78
C ILE A 262 -15.17 -18.64 -38.79
N GLU A 263 -16.06 -18.74 -37.78
CA GLU A 263 -17.06 -19.82 -37.71
C GLU A 263 -17.97 -19.82 -38.93
N PHE A 264 -18.33 -18.64 -39.46
CA PHE A 264 -19.14 -18.52 -40.64
C PHE A 264 -18.37 -18.93 -41.91
N ALA A 265 -17.10 -18.50 -42.05
CA ALA A 265 -16.23 -18.92 -43.13
C ALA A 265 -16.02 -20.45 -43.13
N GLU A 266 -15.80 -21.07 -41.98
CA GLU A 266 -15.71 -22.54 -41.86
C GLU A 266 -16.99 -23.27 -42.35
N LYS A 267 -18.17 -22.74 -42.03
CA LYS A 267 -19.43 -23.28 -42.52
C LYS A 267 -19.56 -23.15 -44.04
N LEU A 268 -19.10 -22.05 -44.64
CA LEU A 268 -19.11 -21.85 -46.10
C LEU A 268 -18.08 -22.76 -46.80
N ILE A 269 -16.90 -22.94 -46.22
CA ILE A 269 -15.89 -23.91 -46.69
C ILE A 269 -16.50 -25.32 -46.73
N LEU A 270 -17.23 -25.73 -45.70
CA LEU A 270 -17.92 -27.01 -45.62
C LEU A 270 -18.97 -27.21 -46.69
N LYS A 271 -19.61 -26.13 -47.11
CA LYS A 271 -20.63 -26.14 -48.20
C LYS A 271 -20.04 -26.07 -49.60
N GLY A 272 -18.70 -25.98 -49.72
CA GLY A 272 -17.99 -26.00 -51.01
C GLY A 272 -17.90 -24.66 -51.73
N PHE A 273 -18.12 -23.54 -51.04
CA PHE A 273 -17.94 -22.20 -51.62
C PHE A 273 -16.47 -21.92 -51.93
N ASP A 274 -16.19 -21.13 -52.99
CA ASP A 274 -14.87 -20.69 -53.37
C ASP A 274 -14.34 -19.55 -52.44
N ASN A 275 -13.03 -19.34 -52.44
CA ASN A 275 -12.40 -18.36 -51.58
C ASN A 275 -12.85 -16.90 -51.82
N PRO A 276 -12.99 -16.45 -53.10
CA PRO A 276 -13.51 -15.11 -53.36
C PRO A 276 -14.94 -14.87 -52.79
N THR A 277 -15.83 -15.84 -52.94
CA THR A 277 -17.19 -15.77 -52.42
C THR A 277 -17.20 -15.75 -50.88
N ILE A 278 -16.32 -16.55 -50.22
CA ILE A 278 -16.21 -16.55 -48.75
C ILE A 278 -15.65 -15.23 -48.29
N ALA A 279 -14.63 -14.66 -48.97
CA ALA A 279 -14.08 -13.35 -48.58
C ALA A 279 -15.14 -12.24 -48.66
N ASP A 280 -15.94 -12.21 -49.70
CA ASP A 280 -17.02 -11.21 -49.84
C ASP A 280 -18.11 -11.31 -48.75
N LEU A 281 -18.39 -12.53 -48.27
CA LEU A 281 -19.42 -12.78 -47.25
C LEU A 281 -18.94 -12.66 -45.80
N THR A 282 -17.61 -12.69 -45.55
CA THR A 282 -17.07 -12.78 -44.18
C THR A 282 -16.12 -11.66 -43.83
N ASP A 283 -15.73 -10.77 -44.75
CA ASP A 283 -14.70 -9.76 -44.62
C ASP A 283 -13.31 -10.34 -44.25
N LEU A 284 -13.09 -11.66 -44.42
CA LEU A 284 -11.77 -12.30 -44.25
C LEU A 284 -10.99 -12.20 -45.54
N THR A 285 -9.67 -12.12 -45.38
CA THR A 285 -8.76 -12.16 -46.56
C THR A 285 -8.69 -13.55 -47.20
N ILE A 286 -8.32 -13.63 -48.45
CA ILE A 286 -8.17 -14.93 -49.16
C ILE A 286 -7.12 -15.78 -48.44
N GLU A 287 -6.03 -15.17 -47.96
CA GLU A 287 -4.98 -15.85 -47.21
C GLU A 287 -5.49 -16.47 -45.92
N GLU A 288 -6.33 -15.75 -45.14
CA GLU A 288 -6.94 -16.27 -43.91
C GLU A 288 -7.88 -17.46 -44.21
N ILE A 289 -8.60 -17.38 -45.31
CA ILE A 289 -9.49 -18.49 -45.72
C ILE A 289 -8.67 -19.72 -46.17
N GLU A 290 -7.57 -19.54 -46.86
CA GLU A 290 -6.63 -20.62 -47.23
C GLU A 290 -6.02 -21.28 -45.97
N GLU A 291 -5.64 -20.49 -44.98
CA GLU A 291 -5.17 -21.03 -43.72
C GLU A 291 -6.23 -21.88 -43.02
N LEU A 292 -7.48 -21.44 -43.00
CA LEU A 292 -8.61 -22.21 -42.43
C LEU A 292 -8.81 -23.55 -43.14
N ARG A 293 -8.71 -23.57 -44.49
CA ARG A 293 -8.79 -24.82 -45.26
C ARG A 293 -7.59 -25.74 -44.96
N ASN A 294 -6.37 -25.20 -44.86
CA ASN A 294 -5.17 -25.98 -44.61
C ASN A 294 -5.13 -26.56 -43.18
N LYS A 295 -5.61 -25.84 -42.16
CA LYS A 295 -5.73 -26.34 -40.81
C LYS A 295 -6.65 -27.53 -40.65
N ARG A 296 -7.62 -27.65 -41.54
CA ARG A 296 -8.64 -28.70 -41.53
C ARG A 296 -8.22 -29.96 -42.27
N ASN A 297 -7.29 -29.87 -43.20
CA ASN A 297 -6.77 -30.98 -43.97
C ASN A 297 -5.60 -31.71 -43.29
N LYS A 298 -5.21 -31.25 -42.09
CA LYS A 298 -4.27 -31.90 -41.16
C LYS A 298 -5.04 -32.60 -40.04
#